data_5ebeb7937899e0e0d067c73b15084ae8
#
_entry.id   5ebeb7937899e0e0d067c73b15084ae8
#
_cell.length_a   1.000
_cell.length_b   1.000
_cell.length_c   1.000
_cell.angle_alpha   90.00
_cell.angle_beta   90.00
_cell.angle_gamma   90.00
#
_symmetry.space_group_name_H-M   'P 1'
#
loop_
_entity.id
_entity.type
_entity.pdbx_description
1 polymer ?
#
loop_
_entity_poly.entity_id
_entity_poly.type
_entity_poly.pdbx_seq_one_letter_code
_entity_poly.pdbx_strand_id
1 'polypeptide(L)'
;MSTKKLSVGGQAVIEGVMMRGPHKVAVAVRQPDGEIAVDVNPVNSIRDKYPILKKPLLRGVIALFESLYDGIKALAYSAQVSGEEDEQLTGKEMAMTIGTSVLLAVGLFIVIPTWSMRFLHELTENPMMLNLAEGVLRMVIFLAYIAAISSMEDIQRVFQYHGAEHKTIYTYEAGLPLRVENVRPFSTLHPRCGTNFLMIVMLISMFIFTFLGWPSLLERIASRVVLMPVIAGVSYEIIRFAGAHNDNKLVHMAIMPGLLLQKLTTRQPDDSQIEVAIASLKAVLPPEE
;
A
#
# COMPACT_ATOMS: atom_id res chain seq x y z
N MET A 1 -13.94 26.22 -16.95
CA MET A 1 -14.39 24.82 -16.85
C MET A 1 -13.40 24.10 -15.97
N SER A 2 -13.82 23.57 -14.81
CA SER A 2 -12.91 22.79 -13.96
C SER A 2 -12.62 21.48 -14.69
N THR A 3 -11.46 21.37 -15.30
CA THR A 3 -10.96 20.08 -15.84
C THR A 3 -10.84 19.12 -14.68
N LYS A 4 -11.67 18.09 -14.68
CA LYS A 4 -11.67 17.05 -13.64
C LYS A 4 -10.28 16.40 -13.65
N LYS A 5 -9.48 16.70 -12.62
CA LYS A 5 -8.13 16.17 -12.49
C LYS A 5 -8.15 14.64 -12.54
N LEU A 6 -7.16 14.06 -13.20
CA LEU A 6 -7.02 12.62 -13.27
C LEU A 6 -6.74 12.07 -11.86
N SER A 7 -7.36 10.94 -11.53
CA SER A 7 -7.05 10.23 -10.30
C SER A 7 -5.70 9.53 -10.47
N VAL A 8 -4.74 9.92 -9.65
CA VAL A 8 -3.40 9.33 -9.61
C VAL A 8 -3.18 8.73 -8.23
N GLY A 9 -2.45 7.65 -8.16
CA GLY A 9 -1.93 7.05 -6.93
C GLY A 9 -0.54 6.52 -7.21
N GLY A 10 0.21 6.18 -6.17
CA GLY A 10 1.56 5.69 -6.34
C GLY A 10 2.00 4.75 -5.24
N GLN A 11 3.28 4.45 -5.26
CA GLN A 11 3.97 3.69 -4.23
C GLN A 11 5.46 4.03 -4.29
N ALA A 12 6.10 4.14 -3.12
CA ALA A 12 7.55 4.20 -3.04
C ALA A 12 8.19 2.87 -3.47
N VAL A 13 9.33 2.96 -4.13
CA VAL A 13 10.20 1.84 -4.49
C VAL A 13 11.63 2.16 -4.07
N ILE A 14 12.59 1.27 -4.31
CA ILE A 14 14.00 1.50 -4.00
C ILE A 14 14.49 2.67 -4.85
N GLU A 15 15.04 3.71 -4.20
CA GLU A 15 15.54 4.94 -4.83
C GLU A 15 14.54 5.59 -5.81
N GLY A 16 13.22 5.39 -5.60
CA GLY A 16 12.26 5.84 -6.58
C GLY A 16 10.80 5.87 -6.17
N VAL A 17 9.97 6.25 -7.13
CA VAL A 17 8.52 6.33 -7.02
C VAL A 17 7.87 5.74 -8.25
N MET A 18 6.91 4.84 -8.04
CA MET A 18 5.95 4.43 -9.06
C MET A 18 4.71 5.32 -8.96
N MET A 19 4.25 5.86 -10.08
CA MET A 19 2.94 6.53 -10.19
C MET A 19 2.05 5.75 -11.16
N ARG A 20 0.78 5.63 -10.80
CA ARG A 20 -0.26 5.02 -11.63
C ARG A 20 -1.37 6.02 -11.94
N GLY A 21 -1.49 6.38 -13.19
CA GLY A 21 -2.62 7.12 -13.75
C GLY A 21 -3.70 6.19 -14.32
N PRO A 22 -4.72 6.73 -14.97
CA PRO A 22 -5.79 5.92 -15.57
C PRO A 22 -5.33 5.08 -16.77
N HIS A 23 -4.28 5.51 -17.50
CA HIS A 23 -3.83 4.91 -18.76
C HIS A 23 -2.39 4.45 -18.72
N LYS A 24 -1.57 4.96 -17.80
CA LYS A 24 -0.13 4.69 -17.72
C LYS A 24 0.28 4.42 -16.28
N VAL A 25 1.28 3.55 -16.14
CA VAL A 25 2.10 3.40 -14.93
C VAL A 25 3.50 3.86 -15.30
N ALA A 26 4.12 4.68 -14.47
CA ALA A 26 5.51 5.10 -14.63
C ALA A 26 6.29 4.79 -13.35
N VAL A 27 7.51 4.32 -13.50
CA VAL A 27 8.45 4.12 -12.39
C VAL A 27 9.66 5.02 -12.67
N ALA A 28 9.91 5.98 -11.80
CA ALA A 28 11.11 6.82 -11.84
C ALA A 28 12.05 6.39 -10.71
N VAL A 29 13.32 6.20 -11.03
CA VAL A 29 14.35 5.70 -10.11
C VAL A 29 15.62 6.54 -10.25
N ARG A 30 16.25 6.91 -9.15
CA ARG A 30 17.57 7.54 -9.12
C ARG A 30 18.64 6.46 -9.35
N GLN A 31 19.45 6.63 -10.39
CA GLN A 31 20.56 5.74 -10.69
C GLN A 31 21.82 6.11 -9.86
N PRO A 32 22.81 5.23 -9.75
CA PRO A 32 24.06 5.51 -9.04
C PRO A 32 24.84 6.72 -9.58
N ASP A 33 24.73 7.01 -10.89
CA ASP A 33 25.33 8.17 -11.55
C ASP A 33 24.61 9.51 -11.27
N GLY A 34 23.46 9.44 -10.56
CA GLY A 34 22.63 10.60 -10.21
C GLY A 34 21.53 10.93 -11.22
N GLU A 35 21.49 10.28 -12.37
CA GLU A 35 20.42 10.47 -13.37
C GLU A 35 19.10 9.83 -12.92
N ILE A 36 17.98 10.24 -13.51
CA ILE A 36 16.66 9.68 -13.24
C ILE A 36 16.23 8.81 -14.41
N ALA A 37 16.22 7.50 -14.23
CA ALA A 37 15.62 6.57 -15.17
C ALA A 37 14.10 6.56 -15.01
N VAL A 38 13.36 6.58 -16.14
CA VAL A 38 11.89 6.54 -16.14
C VAL A 38 11.41 5.45 -17.09
N ASP A 39 10.74 4.44 -16.53
CA ASP A 39 10.05 3.40 -17.29
C ASP A 39 8.55 3.67 -17.30
N VAL A 40 7.94 3.65 -18.51
CA VAL A 40 6.52 3.96 -18.70
C VAL A 40 5.82 2.81 -19.42
N ASN A 41 4.80 2.28 -18.78
CA ASN A 41 4.02 1.17 -19.30
C ASN A 41 2.52 1.52 -19.40
N PRO A 42 1.77 0.99 -20.38
CA PRO A 42 0.33 1.16 -20.44
C PRO A 42 -0.36 0.38 -19.31
N VAL A 43 -1.44 0.93 -18.76
CA VAL A 43 -2.32 0.21 -17.83
C VAL A 43 -3.21 -0.73 -18.63
N ASN A 44 -3.03 -2.04 -18.44
CA ASN A 44 -3.87 -3.08 -19.02
C ASN A 44 -4.72 -3.73 -17.94
N SER A 45 -5.90 -3.14 -17.64
CA SER A 45 -6.78 -3.68 -16.62
C SER A 45 -7.67 -4.79 -17.17
N ILE A 46 -7.70 -5.94 -16.48
CA ILE A 46 -8.64 -7.03 -16.81
C ILE A 46 -10.11 -6.59 -16.70
N ARG A 47 -10.38 -5.54 -15.91
CA ARG A 47 -11.72 -4.94 -15.77
C ARG A 47 -12.23 -4.31 -17.07
N ASP A 48 -11.33 -3.93 -17.99
CA ASP A 48 -11.76 -3.37 -19.29
C ASP A 48 -12.21 -4.47 -20.24
N LYS A 49 -11.65 -5.67 -20.10
CA LYS A 49 -12.05 -6.85 -20.86
C LYS A 49 -13.35 -7.48 -20.35
N TYR A 50 -13.57 -7.43 -19.02
CA TYR A 50 -14.73 -8.07 -18.37
C TYR A 50 -15.51 -7.07 -17.52
N PRO A 51 -16.60 -6.45 -18.04
CA PRO A 51 -17.38 -5.40 -17.37
C PRO A 51 -17.95 -5.80 -16.00
N ILE A 52 -18.20 -7.09 -15.76
CA ILE A 52 -18.67 -7.60 -14.45
C ILE A 52 -17.69 -7.29 -13.32
N LEU A 53 -16.38 -7.23 -13.63
CA LEU A 53 -15.33 -6.91 -12.67
C LEU A 53 -15.29 -5.42 -12.25
N LYS A 54 -16.09 -4.57 -12.89
CA LYS A 54 -16.33 -3.17 -12.51
C LYS A 54 -17.37 -3.00 -11.40
N LYS A 55 -18.10 -4.08 -11.04
CA LYS A 55 -19.10 -4.04 -9.96
C LYS A 55 -18.44 -3.84 -8.59
N PRO A 56 -19.15 -3.23 -7.62
CA PRO A 56 -18.66 -3.10 -6.25
C PRO A 56 -18.15 -4.44 -5.69
N LEU A 57 -17.20 -4.40 -4.77
CA LEU A 57 -16.45 -5.52 -4.22
C LEU A 57 -15.51 -6.17 -5.24
N LEU A 58 -15.99 -6.66 -6.38
CA LEU A 58 -15.15 -7.31 -7.40
C LEU A 58 -14.06 -6.36 -7.92
N ARG A 59 -14.41 -5.09 -8.17
CA ARG A 59 -13.44 -4.09 -8.62
C ARG A 59 -12.33 -3.84 -7.57
N GLY A 60 -12.65 -3.95 -6.28
CA GLY A 60 -11.68 -3.80 -5.20
C GLY A 60 -10.70 -4.97 -5.13
N VAL A 61 -11.22 -6.19 -5.29
CA VAL A 61 -10.38 -7.40 -5.37
C VAL A 61 -9.42 -7.32 -6.56
N ILE A 62 -9.94 -6.99 -7.74
CA ILE A 62 -9.10 -6.88 -8.94
C ILE A 62 -8.08 -5.74 -8.81
N ALA A 63 -8.51 -4.58 -8.27
CA ALA A 63 -7.59 -3.46 -8.03
C ALA A 63 -6.44 -3.85 -7.11
N LEU A 64 -6.69 -4.66 -6.06
CA LEU A 64 -5.65 -5.16 -5.17
C LEU A 64 -4.64 -6.03 -5.93
N PHE A 65 -5.11 -7.02 -6.70
CA PHE A 65 -4.22 -7.89 -7.46
C PHE A 65 -3.41 -7.14 -8.51
N GLU A 66 -4.05 -6.21 -9.25
CA GLU A 66 -3.36 -5.36 -10.21
C GLU A 66 -2.29 -4.49 -9.52
N SER A 67 -2.63 -3.87 -8.38
CA SER A 67 -1.68 -3.04 -7.62
C SER A 67 -0.51 -3.86 -7.05
N LEU A 68 -0.76 -5.09 -6.57
CA LEU A 68 0.31 -5.98 -6.12
C LEU A 68 1.24 -6.38 -7.28
N TYR A 69 0.66 -6.73 -8.44
CA TYR A 69 1.44 -7.07 -9.64
C TYR A 69 2.32 -5.91 -10.10
N ASP A 70 1.71 -4.71 -10.27
CA ASP A 70 2.44 -3.51 -10.68
C ASP A 70 3.50 -3.12 -9.63
N GLY A 71 3.17 -3.25 -8.34
CA GLY A 71 4.06 -2.94 -7.24
C GLY A 71 5.28 -3.86 -7.17
N ILE A 72 5.10 -5.17 -7.32
CA ILE A 72 6.21 -6.14 -7.37
C ILE A 72 7.09 -5.87 -8.59
N LYS A 73 6.49 -5.61 -9.76
CA LYS A 73 7.22 -5.28 -10.99
C LYS A 73 8.04 -3.99 -10.84
N ALA A 74 7.44 -2.97 -10.22
CA ALA A 74 8.12 -1.70 -9.95
C ALA A 74 9.29 -1.85 -8.97
N LEU A 75 9.11 -2.65 -7.89
CA LEU A 75 10.19 -2.97 -6.96
C LEU A 75 11.34 -3.73 -7.64
N ALA A 76 11.00 -4.71 -8.48
CA ALA A 76 11.98 -5.47 -9.24
C ALA A 76 12.80 -4.55 -10.17
N TYR A 77 12.12 -3.69 -10.94
CA TYR A 77 12.75 -2.70 -11.80
C TYR A 77 13.65 -1.74 -10.99
N SER A 78 13.14 -1.20 -9.89
CA SER A 78 13.90 -0.24 -9.09
C SER A 78 15.15 -0.87 -8.48
N ALA A 79 15.08 -2.12 -7.99
CA ALA A 79 16.24 -2.84 -7.47
C ALA A 79 17.33 -3.07 -8.54
N GLN A 80 16.93 -3.28 -9.79
CA GLN A 80 17.88 -3.45 -10.90
C GLN A 80 18.53 -2.12 -11.31
N VAL A 81 17.78 -1.03 -11.30
CA VAL A 81 18.23 0.28 -11.81
C VAL A 81 19.02 1.07 -10.76
N SER A 82 18.69 0.91 -9.48
CA SER A 82 19.35 1.62 -8.37
C SER A 82 20.59 0.90 -7.82
N GLY A 83 20.78 -0.40 -8.11
CA GLY A 83 21.94 -1.18 -7.68
C GLY A 83 23.12 -1.03 -8.64
N GLU A 84 24.34 -1.29 -8.16
CA GLU A 84 25.50 -1.46 -9.02
C GLU A 84 25.37 -2.75 -9.84
N GLU A 85 26.05 -2.84 -10.98
CA GLU A 85 25.90 -4.00 -11.92
C GLU A 85 26.18 -5.35 -11.25
N ASP A 86 27.09 -5.37 -10.27
CA ASP A 86 27.46 -6.59 -9.51
C ASP A 86 26.43 -7.00 -8.42
N GLU A 87 25.46 -6.13 -8.09
CA GLU A 87 24.43 -6.37 -7.09
C GLU A 87 23.07 -6.79 -7.68
N GLN A 88 22.96 -6.93 -9.00
CA GLN A 88 21.70 -7.25 -9.65
C GLN A 88 21.24 -8.67 -9.34
N LEU A 89 20.05 -8.77 -8.73
CA LEU A 89 19.41 -10.04 -8.41
C LEU A 89 18.98 -10.78 -9.68
N THR A 90 19.35 -12.06 -9.77
CA THR A 90 18.80 -12.94 -10.80
C THR A 90 17.30 -13.16 -10.60
N GLY A 91 16.57 -13.50 -11.66
CA GLY A 91 15.13 -13.82 -11.56
C GLY A 91 14.81 -14.93 -10.55
N LYS A 92 15.72 -15.89 -10.34
CA LYS A 92 15.59 -16.96 -9.34
C LYS A 92 15.74 -16.42 -7.91
N GLU A 93 16.72 -15.59 -7.65
CA GLU A 93 16.93 -14.97 -6.33
C GLU A 93 15.76 -14.05 -5.97
N MET A 94 15.26 -13.29 -6.92
CA MET A 94 14.06 -12.46 -6.74
C MET A 94 12.82 -13.30 -6.39
N ALA A 95 12.58 -14.41 -7.13
CA ALA A 95 11.46 -15.30 -6.84
C ALA A 95 11.59 -15.95 -5.44
N MET A 96 12.80 -16.34 -5.04
CA MET A 96 13.08 -16.87 -3.70
C MET A 96 12.82 -15.81 -2.62
N THR A 97 13.30 -14.58 -2.82
CA THR A 97 13.10 -13.47 -1.88
C THR A 97 11.62 -13.16 -1.69
N ILE A 98 10.86 -13.04 -2.78
CA ILE A 98 9.40 -12.82 -2.73
C ILE A 98 8.71 -14.00 -2.03
N GLY A 99 9.03 -15.24 -2.40
CA GLY A 99 8.45 -16.45 -1.79
C GLY A 99 8.72 -16.53 -0.29
N THR A 100 9.96 -16.29 0.14
CA THR A 100 10.33 -16.26 1.56
C THR A 100 9.62 -15.14 2.31
N SER A 101 9.52 -13.94 1.73
CA SER A 101 8.83 -12.81 2.33
C SER A 101 7.33 -13.09 2.53
N VAL A 102 6.67 -13.72 1.55
CA VAL A 102 5.27 -14.14 1.67
C VAL A 102 5.09 -15.17 2.77
N LEU A 103 5.98 -16.20 2.86
CA LEU A 103 5.92 -17.21 3.91
C LEU A 103 6.12 -16.61 5.30
N LEU A 104 7.07 -15.69 5.45
CA LEU A 104 7.29 -14.96 6.71
C LEU A 104 6.09 -14.10 7.09
N ALA A 105 5.47 -13.39 6.12
CA ALA A 105 4.28 -12.58 6.36
C ALA A 105 3.09 -13.45 6.81
N VAL A 106 2.84 -14.58 6.15
CA VAL A 106 1.81 -15.55 6.56
C VAL A 106 2.10 -16.10 7.96
N GLY A 107 3.34 -16.48 8.23
CA GLY A 107 3.78 -16.94 9.55
C GLY A 107 3.51 -15.90 10.64
N LEU A 108 3.97 -14.67 10.41
CA LEU A 108 3.92 -13.60 11.40
C LEU A 108 2.49 -13.06 11.63
N PHE A 109 1.71 -12.88 10.56
CA PHE A 109 0.41 -12.19 10.66
C PHE A 109 -0.81 -13.11 10.65
N ILE A 110 -0.64 -14.40 10.32
CA ILE A 110 -1.74 -15.36 10.34
C ILE A 110 -1.44 -16.48 11.34
N VAL A 111 -0.34 -17.21 11.15
CA VAL A 111 -0.08 -18.43 11.94
C VAL A 111 0.18 -18.10 13.40
N ILE A 112 1.10 -17.19 13.70
CA ILE A 112 1.47 -16.85 15.09
C ILE A 112 0.27 -16.31 15.88
N PRO A 113 -0.52 -15.32 15.43
CA PRO A 113 -1.68 -14.85 16.18
C PRO A 113 -2.70 -15.96 16.41
N THR A 114 -3.04 -16.71 15.36
CA THR A 114 -4.05 -17.78 15.44
C THR A 114 -3.61 -18.92 16.38
N TRP A 115 -2.33 -19.31 16.32
CA TRP A 115 -1.77 -20.36 17.18
C TRP A 115 -1.66 -19.91 18.64
N SER A 116 -1.30 -18.64 18.88
CA SER A 116 -1.15 -18.10 20.24
C SER A 116 -2.46 -18.11 21.02
N MET A 117 -3.61 -18.08 20.33
CA MET A 117 -4.91 -18.11 21.00
C MET A 117 -5.21 -19.42 21.75
N ARG A 118 -4.42 -20.50 21.53
CA ARG A 118 -4.55 -21.72 22.32
C ARG A 118 -4.36 -21.48 23.82
N PHE A 119 -3.46 -20.58 24.19
CA PHE A 119 -3.21 -20.23 25.59
C PHE A 119 -4.38 -19.46 26.22
N LEU A 120 -5.03 -18.59 25.42
CA LEU A 120 -6.22 -17.86 25.89
C LEU A 120 -7.44 -18.78 25.95
N HIS A 121 -7.52 -19.79 25.09
CA HIS A 121 -8.60 -20.78 25.08
C HIS A 121 -8.68 -21.59 26.39
N GLU A 122 -7.59 -21.74 27.12
CA GLU A 122 -7.57 -22.36 28.45
C GLU A 122 -8.29 -21.49 29.50
N LEU A 123 -8.45 -20.19 29.25
CA LEU A 123 -9.08 -19.23 30.17
C LEU A 123 -10.52 -18.89 29.78
N THR A 124 -10.89 -19.04 28.50
CA THR A 124 -12.24 -18.70 28.01
C THR A 124 -12.58 -19.52 26.76
N GLU A 125 -13.80 -20.05 26.73
CA GLU A 125 -14.35 -20.74 25.55
C GLU A 125 -15.20 -19.81 24.67
N ASN A 126 -15.32 -18.52 25.01
CA ASN A 126 -16.13 -17.58 24.24
C ASN A 126 -15.46 -17.26 22.89
N PRO A 127 -16.06 -17.70 21.74
CA PRO A 127 -15.46 -17.53 20.42
C PRO A 127 -15.27 -16.06 20.03
N MET A 128 -16.18 -15.18 20.44
CA MET A 128 -16.10 -13.76 20.15
C MET A 128 -14.88 -13.12 20.84
N MET A 129 -14.66 -13.44 22.12
CA MET A 129 -13.49 -12.94 22.87
C MET A 129 -12.18 -13.46 22.27
N LEU A 130 -12.13 -14.73 21.89
CA LEU A 130 -10.93 -15.33 21.27
C LEU A 130 -10.61 -14.71 19.92
N ASN A 131 -11.59 -14.53 19.04
CA ASN A 131 -11.39 -13.89 17.75
C ASN A 131 -11.02 -12.41 17.88
N LEU A 132 -11.62 -11.68 18.82
CA LEU A 132 -11.27 -10.29 19.11
C LEU A 132 -9.82 -10.18 19.61
N ALA A 133 -9.44 -11.03 20.56
CA ALA A 133 -8.07 -11.07 21.08
C ALA A 133 -7.05 -11.45 19.99
N GLU A 134 -7.39 -12.40 19.09
CA GLU A 134 -6.57 -12.72 17.92
C GLU A 134 -6.37 -11.50 17.03
N GLY A 135 -7.45 -10.75 16.75
CA GLY A 135 -7.40 -9.54 15.94
C GLY A 135 -6.54 -8.45 16.57
N VAL A 136 -6.70 -8.22 17.89
CA VAL A 136 -5.87 -7.27 18.65
C VAL A 136 -4.40 -7.69 18.64
N LEU A 137 -4.10 -8.96 18.89
CA LEU A 137 -2.72 -9.47 18.84
C LEU A 137 -2.10 -9.28 17.46
N ARG A 138 -2.84 -9.56 16.38
CA ARG A 138 -2.39 -9.32 15.00
C ARG A 138 -2.08 -7.85 14.76
N MET A 139 -2.93 -6.95 15.24
CA MET A 139 -2.73 -5.50 15.15
C MET A 139 -1.45 -5.08 15.88
N VAL A 140 -1.24 -5.57 17.11
CA VAL A 140 -0.03 -5.29 17.90
C VAL A 140 1.22 -5.78 17.20
N ILE A 141 1.22 -7.02 16.68
CA ILE A 141 2.34 -7.58 15.91
C ILE A 141 2.62 -6.73 14.68
N PHE A 142 1.59 -6.30 13.94
CA PHE A 142 1.74 -5.46 12.76
C PHE A 142 2.36 -4.10 13.10
N LEU A 143 1.84 -3.42 14.13
CA LEU A 143 2.37 -2.11 14.54
C LEU A 143 3.81 -2.23 15.06
N ALA A 144 4.11 -3.28 15.82
CA ALA A 144 5.47 -3.55 16.30
C ALA A 144 6.42 -3.85 15.13
N TYR A 145 6.00 -4.63 14.13
CA TYR A 145 6.77 -4.89 12.92
C TYR A 145 7.06 -3.59 12.16
N ILE A 146 6.04 -2.77 11.88
CA ILE A 146 6.23 -1.49 11.19
C ILE A 146 7.18 -0.57 11.99
N ALA A 147 7.02 -0.48 13.31
CA ALA A 147 7.90 0.31 14.15
C ALA A 147 9.36 -0.19 14.11
N ALA A 148 9.55 -1.50 14.12
CA ALA A 148 10.88 -2.11 14.03
C ALA A 148 11.55 -1.82 12.69
N ILE A 149 10.88 -2.07 11.56
CA ILE A 149 11.48 -1.81 10.23
C ILE A 149 11.66 -0.32 9.95
N SER A 150 10.82 0.55 10.55
CA SER A 150 10.93 2.01 10.37
C SER A 150 12.21 2.61 10.98
N SER A 151 12.95 1.85 11.78
CA SER A 151 14.25 2.24 12.33
C SER A 151 15.44 1.87 11.42
N MET A 152 15.23 1.03 10.41
CA MET A 152 16.26 0.63 9.45
C MET A 152 16.52 1.76 8.44
N GLU A 153 17.78 2.08 8.15
CA GLU A 153 18.16 3.21 7.28
C GLU A 153 17.59 3.07 5.87
N ASP A 154 17.71 1.88 5.26
CA ASP A 154 17.18 1.61 3.92
C ASP A 154 15.66 1.80 3.86
N ILE A 155 14.94 1.37 4.90
CA ILE A 155 13.48 1.54 4.97
C ILE A 155 13.10 3.01 5.21
N GLN A 156 13.88 3.74 6.00
CA GLN A 156 13.67 5.19 6.16
C GLN A 156 13.79 5.92 4.83
N ARG A 157 14.73 5.52 3.99
CA ARG A 157 14.91 6.10 2.66
C ARG A 157 13.71 5.80 1.75
N VAL A 158 13.20 4.59 1.74
CA VAL A 158 11.93 4.26 1.05
C VAL A 158 10.77 5.09 1.61
N PHE A 159 10.71 5.31 2.92
CA PHE A 159 9.67 6.15 3.54
C PHE A 159 9.82 7.65 3.22
N GLN A 160 11.00 8.13 2.87
CA GLN A 160 11.20 9.48 2.32
C GLN A 160 10.61 9.58 0.92
N TYR A 161 10.86 8.60 0.04
CA TYR A 161 10.22 8.51 -1.28
C TYR A 161 8.69 8.42 -1.18
N HIS A 162 8.16 7.72 -0.18
CA HIS A 162 6.73 7.70 0.11
C HIS A 162 6.19 9.08 0.50
N GLY A 163 6.95 9.82 1.30
CA GLY A 163 6.65 11.22 1.59
C GLY A 163 6.68 12.11 0.35
N ALA A 164 7.65 11.90 -0.56
CA ALA A 164 7.78 12.63 -1.82
C ALA A 164 6.58 12.36 -2.75
N GLU A 165 6.15 11.09 -2.85
CA GLU A 165 4.93 10.69 -3.58
C GLU A 165 3.72 11.49 -3.11
N HIS A 166 3.41 11.45 -1.80
CA HIS A 166 2.26 12.14 -1.23
C HIS A 166 2.27 13.65 -1.48
N LYS A 167 3.39 14.31 -1.22
CA LYS A 167 3.55 15.75 -1.45
C LYS A 167 3.35 16.12 -2.92
N THR A 168 3.88 15.32 -3.83
CA THR A 168 3.77 15.55 -5.27
C THR A 168 2.34 15.36 -5.76
N ILE A 169 1.61 14.35 -5.27
CA ILE A 169 0.18 14.16 -5.56
C ILE A 169 -0.63 15.36 -5.05
N TYR A 170 -0.40 15.83 -3.82
CA TYR A 170 -1.09 17.02 -3.30
C TYR A 170 -0.85 18.28 -4.16
N THR A 171 0.39 18.49 -4.60
CA THR A 171 0.71 19.63 -5.49
C THR A 171 -0.08 19.58 -6.78
N TYR A 172 -0.15 18.40 -7.39
CA TYR A 172 -0.98 18.16 -8.57
C TYR A 172 -2.47 18.41 -8.29
N GLU A 173 -3.00 17.89 -7.18
CA GLU A 173 -4.39 18.09 -6.77
C GLU A 173 -4.72 19.54 -6.44
N ALA A 174 -3.76 20.29 -5.92
CA ALA A 174 -3.88 21.73 -5.73
C ALA A 174 -3.86 22.51 -7.06
N GLY A 175 -3.43 21.91 -8.16
CA GLY A 175 -3.30 22.56 -9.48
C GLY A 175 -2.11 23.50 -9.59
N LEU A 176 -1.11 23.27 -8.77
CA LEU A 176 0.13 24.02 -8.80
C LEU A 176 1.13 23.37 -9.78
N PRO A 177 2.02 24.16 -10.39
CA PRO A 177 3.09 23.62 -11.22
C PRO A 177 3.95 22.61 -10.44
N LEU A 178 4.27 21.47 -11.07
CA LEU A 178 5.10 20.41 -10.49
C LEU A 178 6.58 20.84 -10.49
N ARG A 179 6.93 21.61 -9.46
CA ARG A 179 8.28 22.09 -9.15
C ARG A 179 8.59 21.82 -7.69
N VAL A 180 9.85 21.58 -7.36
CA VAL A 180 10.29 21.24 -6.00
C VAL A 180 9.78 22.25 -4.96
N GLU A 181 9.87 23.55 -5.26
CA GLU A 181 9.46 24.64 -4.35
C GLU A 181 7.96 24.54 -3.99
N ASN A 182 7.13 24.14 -4.95
CA ASN A 182 5.69 24.00 -4.75
C ASN A 182 5.33 22.69 -4.02
N VAL A 183 6.16 21.66 -4.11
CA VAL A 183 5.95 20.35 -3.48
C VAL A 183 6.36 20.37 -2.00
N ARG A 184 7.48 21.04 -1.66
CA ARG A 184 8.02 21.07 -0.28
C ARG A 184 7.01 21.37 0.83
N PRO A 185 6.10 22.37 0.71
CA PRO A 185 5.21 22.75 1.82
C PRO A 185 4.09 21.76 2.11
N PHE A 186 3.80 20.82 1.20
CA PHE A 186 2.69 19.88 1.40
C PHE A 186 2.98 18.82 2.46
N SER A 187 1.91 18.22 2.98
CA SER A 187 1.96 17.14 3.96
C SER A 187 2.46 15.83 3.38
N THR A 188 3.18 15.03 4.17
CA THR A 188 3.51 13.64 3.86
C THR A 188 2.36 12.66 4.18
N LEU A 189 1.27 13.11 4.82
CA LEU A 189 0.12 12.27 5.16
C LEU A 189 -0.98 12.46 4.10
N HIS A 190 -1.42 11.39 3.46
CA HIS A 190 -2.41 11.43 2.38
C HIS A 190 -3.58 10.47 2.63
N PRO A 191 -4.86 10.91 2.54
CA PRO A 191 -6.03 10.09 2.90
C PRO A 191 -6.23 8.87 1.98
N ARG A 192 -5.76 8.90 0.74
CA ARG A 192 -5.92 7.81 -0.24
C ARG A 192 -4.72 6.86 -0.33
N CYS A 193 -3.81 6.92 0.63
CA CYS A 193 -2.63 6.07 0.68
C CYS A 193 -2.98 4.59 0.93
N GLY A 194 -2.18 3.69 0.34
CA GLY A 194 -2.29 2.24 0.55
C GLY A 194 -2.12 1.78 2.00
N THR A 195 -1.41 2.54 2.86
CA THR A 195 -1.31 2.22 4.30
C THR A 195 -2.63 2.42 5.04
N ASN A 196 -3.49 3.36 4.61
CA ASN A 196 -4.87 3.45 5.11
C ASN A 196 -5.67 2.19 4.76
N PHE A 197 -5.44 1.65 3.54
CA PHE A 197 -6.09 0.41 3.12
C PHE A 197 -5.71 -0.76 4.02
N LEU A 198 -4.43 -0.93 4.35
CA LEU A 198 -3.97 -1.99 5.25
C LEU A 198 -4.63 -1.88 6.63
N MET A 199 -4.69 -0.70 7.21
CA MET A 199 -5.33 -0.47 8.51
C MET A 199 -6.82 -0.83 8.47
N ILE A 200 -7.54 -0.41 7.43
CA ILE A 200 -8.96 -0.72 7.27
C ILE A 200 -9.17 -2.23 7.04
N VAL A 201 -8.33 -2.89 6.24
CA VAL A 201 -8.35 -4.36 6.08
C VAL A 201 -8.22 -5.05 7.42
N MET A 202 -7.31 -4.61 8.29
CA MET A 202 -7.12 -5.20 9.62
C MET A 202 -8.35 -5.00 10.52
N LEU A 203 -8.92 -3.81 10.56
CA LEU A 203 -10.11 -3.51 11.36
C LEU A 203 -11.34 -4.29 10.86
N ILE A 204 -11.57 -4.34 9.55
CA ILE A 204 -12.67 -5.08 8.94
C ILE A 204 -12.47 -6.60 9.14
N SER A 205 -11.25 -7.11 8.99
CA SER A 205 -10.96 -8.52 9.24
C SER A 205 -11.23 -8.90 10.69
N MET A 206 -10.81 -8.08 11.64
CA MET A 206 -11.07 -8.28 13.07
C MET A 206 -12.58 -8.33 13.33
N PHE A 207 -13.35 -7.38 12.77
CA PHE A 207 -14.79 -7.35 12.91
C PHE A 207 -15.46 -8.60 12.32
N ILE A 208 -15.15 -8.96 11.07
CA ILE A 208 -15.76 -10.12 10.39
C ILE A 208 -15.42 -11.41 11.13
N PHE A 209 -14.16 -11.61 11.51
CA PHE A 209 -13.72 -12.85 12.16
C PHE A 209 -14.33 -13.03 13.55
N THR A 210 -14.69 -11.94 14.22
CA THR A 210 -15.37 -12.01 15.52
C THR A 210 -16.64 -12.86 15.50
N PHE A 211 -17.32 -12.96 14.34
CA PHE A 211 -18.57 -13.69 14.19
C PHE A 211 -18.43 -15.11 13.61
N LEU A 212 -17.22 -15.59 13.31
CA LEU A 212 -17.00 -16.87 12.63
C LEU A 212 -16.98 -18.11 13.55
N GLY A 213 -17.22 -17.92 14.84
CA GLY A 213 -17.11 -19.03 15.78
C GLY A 213 -15.65 -19.43 16.06
N TRP A 214 -15.44 -20.63 16.60
CA TRP A 214 -14.12 -21.15 16.98
C TRP A 214 -13.90 -22.58 16.48
N PRO A 215 -13.77 -22.79 15.16
CA PRO A 215 -13.54 -24.10 14.56
C PRO A 215 -12.09 -24.56 14.80
N SER A 216 -11.71 -25.71 14.23
CA SER A 216 -10.35 -26.22 14.29
C SER A 216 -9.30 -25.24 13.76
N LEU A 217 -8.03 -25.38 14.15
CA LEU A 217 -6.95 -24.50 13.74
C LEU A 217 -6.85 -24.39 12.21
N LEU A 218 -6.95 -25.51 11.50
CA LEU A 218 -6.85 -25.54 10.05
C LEU A 218 -8.02 -24.80 9.39
N GLU A 219 -9.24 -24.98 9.86
CA GLU A 219 -10.42 -24.30 9.35
C GLU A 219 -10.35 -22.78 9.62
N ARG A 220 -9.81 -22.38 10.77
CA ARG A 220 -9.56 -20.96 11.07
C ARG A 220 -8.58 -20.35 10.07
N ILE A 221 -7.42 -21.00 9.83
CA ILE A 221 -6.45 -20.50 8.85
C ILE A 221 -7.10 -20.43 7.45
N ALA A 222 -7.77 -21.49 7.03
CA ALA A 222 -8.45 -21.55 5.74
C ALA A 222 -9.49 -20.43 5.60
N SER A 223 -10.32 -20.18 6.61
CA SER A 223 -11.34 -19.12 6.58
C SER A 223 -10.71 -17.72 6.48
N ARG A 224 -9.56 -17.47 7.13
CA ARG A 224 -8.84 -16.18 7.02
C ARG A 224 -8.36 -15.95 5.60
N VAL A 225 -7.82 -16.98 4.95
CA VAL A 225 -7.33 -16.88 3.56
C VAL A 225 -8.49 -16.72 2.58
N VAL A 226 -9.55 -17.54 2.70
CA VAL A 226 -10.70 -17.51 1.77
C VAL A 226 -11.49 -16.19 1.86
N LEU A 227 -11.61 -15.60 3.06
CA LEU A 227 -12.32 -14.33 3.24
C LEU A 227 -11.49 -13.09 2.90
N MET A 228 -10.18 -13.23 2.75
CA MET A 228 -9.30 -12.10 2.45
C MET A 228 -9.73 -11.29 1.20
N PRO A 229 -10.10 -11.90 0.06
CA PRO A 229 -10.59 -11.16 -1.09
C PRO A 229 -11.86 -10.35 -0.79
N VAL A 230 -12.80 -10.90 0.00
CA VAL A 230 -14.03 -10.20 0.38
C VAL A 230 -13.70 -9.01 1.28
N ILE A 231 -12.85 -9.21 2.29
CA ILE A 231 -12.38 -8.16 3.20
C ILE A 231 -11.69 -7.06 2.41
N ALA A 232 -10.80 -7.41 1.48
CA ALA A 232 -10.14 -6.45 0.61
C ALA A 232 -11.13 -5.65 -0.27
N GLY A 233 -12.13 -6.33 -0.85
CA GLY A 233 -13.18 -5.68 -1.62
C GLY A 233 -13.98 -4.66 -0.80
N VAL A 234 -14.41 -5.04 0.40
CA VAL A 234 -15.12 -4.14 1.34
C VAL A 234 -14.24 -2.96 1.74
N SER A 235 -13.00 -3.23 2.10
CA SER A 235 -12.03 -2.18 2.51
C SER A 235 -11.76 -1.18 1.39
N TYR A 236 -11.65 -1.66 0.15
CA TYR A 236 -11.50 -0.82 -1.02
C TYR A 236 -12.70 0.14 -1.21
N GLU A 237 -13.94 -0.38 -1.07
CA GLU A 237 -15.13 0.47 -1.19
C GLU A 237 -15.18 1.54 -0.08
N ILE A 238 -14.78 1.19 1.15
CA ILE A 238 -14.72 2.14 2.27
C ILE A 238 -13.71 3.25 1.98
N ILE A 239 -12.49 2.92 1.53
CA ILE A 239 -11.47 3.93 1.19
C ILE A 239 -11.92 4.81 0.03
N ARG A 240 -12.50 4.21 -0.99
CA ARG A 240 -13.02 4.95 -2.12
C ARG A 240 -14.12 5.93 -1.70
N PHE A 241 -15.03 5.50 -0.83
CA PHE A 241 -16.07 6.36 -0.24
C PHE A 241 -15.43 7.48 0.59
N ALA A 242 -14.48 7.14 1.45
CA ALA A 242 -13.77 8.11 2.29
C ALA A 242 -13.02 9.17 1.45
N GLY A 243 -12.33 8.74 0.38
CA GLY A 243 -11.65 9.65 -0.53
C GLY A 243 -12.59 10.62 -1.29
N ALA A 244 -13.86 10.21 -1.51
CA ALA A 244 -14.86 11.06 -2.13
C ALA A 244 -15.55 12.05 -1.14
N HIS A 245 -15.46 11.78 0.17
CA HIS A 245 -16.13 12.56 1.23
C HIS A 245 -15.13 13.05 2.29
N ASN A 246 -13.94 13.46 1.86
CA ASN A 246 -12.83 13.83 2.76
C ASN A 246 -13.15 15.04 3.67
N ASP A 247 -14.10 15.90 3.28
CA ASP A 247 -14.53 17.06 4.07
C ASP A 247 -15.44 16.68 5.25
N ASN A 248 -15.94 15.43 5.30
CA ASN A 248 -16.82 14.97 6.37
C ASN A 248 -16.00 14.54 7.61
N LYS A 249 -16.27 15.18 8.75
CA LYS A 249 -15.57 14.91 10.04
C LYS A 249 -15.66 13.45 10.48
N LEU A 250 -16.80 12.78 10.27
CA LEU A 250 -16.97 11.37 10.65
C LEU A 250 -16.11 10.46 9.76
N VAL A 251 -16.06 10.75 8.47
CA VAL A 251 -15.18 10.04 7.52
C VAL A 251 -13.72 10.25 7.90
N HIS A 252 -13.34 11.48 8.22
CA HIS A 252 -11.97 11.80 8.66
C HIS A 252 -11.59 11.03 9.94
N MET A 253 -12.51 10.94 10.92
CA MET A 253 -12.31 10.12 12.12
C MET A 253 -12.13 8.64 11.80
N ALA A 254 -12.91 8.10 10.86
CA ALA A 254 -12.81 6.68 10.48
C ALA A 254 -11.47 6.31 9.81
N ILE A 255 -10.85 7.23 9.07
CA ILE A 255 -9.54 7.01 8.44
C ILE A 255 -8.36 7.44 9.32
N MET A 256 -8.60 8.08 10.46
CA MET A 256 -7.58 8.58 11.37
C MET A 256 -6.55 7.50 11.80
N PRO A 257 -6.94 6.26 12.14
CA PRO A 257 -5.96 5.21 12.47
C PRO A 257 -4.94 4.97 11.36
N GLY A 258 -5.38 4.98 10.10
CA GLY A 258 -4.49 4.84 8.95
C GLY A 258 -3.59 6.07 8.75
N LEU A 259 -4.10 7.29 8.96
CA LEU A 259 -3.27 8.51 8.93
C LEU A 259 -2.20 8.51 10.03
N LEU A 260 -2.54 7.98 11.23
CA LEU A 260 -1.55 7.82 12.31
C LEU A 260 -0.47 6.79 11.93
N LEU A 261 -0.84 5.69 11.27
CA LEU A 261 0.13 4.72 10.76
C LEU A 261 1.10 5.34 9.75
N GLN A 262 0.65 6.27 8.91
CA GLN A 262 1.52 6.96 7.96
C GLN A 262 2.64 7.76 8.64
N LYS A 263 2.48 8.22 9.88
CA LYS A 263 3.57 8.86 10.64
C LYS A 263 4.76 7.92 10.87
N LEU A 264 4.53 6.60 10.85
CA LEU A 264 5.60 5.60 10.93
C LEU A 264 6.14 5.22 9.55
N THR A 265 5.32 5.29 8.51
CA THR A 265 5.63 4.79 7.16
C THR A 265 5.91 5.90 6.14
N THR A 266 5.97 7.16 6.55
CA THR A 266 6.43 8.29 5.74
C THR A 266 7.48 9.10 6.47
N ARG A 267 8.39 9.71 5.72
CA ARG A 267 9.41 10.64 6.22
C ARG A 267 9.44 11.89 5.34
N GLN A 268 10.07 12.96 5.84
CA GLN A 268 10.31 14.16 5.03
C GLN A 268 11.34 13.84 3.95
N PRO A 269 10.98 14.01 2.66
CA PRO A 269 11.92 13.83 1.57
C PRO A 269 12.86 15.02 1.44
N ASP A 270 14.02 14.80 0.86
CA ASP A 270 14.86 15.85 0.31
C ASP A 270 14.42 16.25 -1.11
N ASP A 271 15.06 17.28 -1.65
CA ASP A 271 14.72 17.80 -2.96
C ASP A 271 14.96 16.81 -4.10
N SER A 272 16.03 16.03 -3.99
CA SER A 272 16.39 15.03 -5.00
C SER A 272 15.35 13.94 -5.11
N GLN A 273 14.74 13.55 -4.00
CA GLN A 273 13.65 12.58 -3.93
C GLN A 273 12.32 13.16 -4.47
N ILE A 274 12.08 14.46 -4.22
CA ILE A 274 10.94 15.17 -4.80
C ILE A 274 11.05 15.23 -6.33
N GLU A 275 12.24 15.46 -6.89
CA GLU A 275 12.48 15.46 -8.34
C GLU A 275 12.08 14.12 -8.98
N VAL A 276 12.46 13.00 -8.36
CA VAL A 276 12.09 11.66 -8.82
C VAL A 276 10.57 11.47 -8.80
N ALA A 277 9.90 11.88 -7.73
CA ALA A 277 8.43 11.79 -7.63
C ALA A 277 7.74 12.66 -8.69
N ILE A 278 8.26 13.87 -8.97
CA ILE A 278 7.77 14.75 -10.04
C ILE A 278 7.97 14.09 -11.41
N ALA A 279 9.13 13.49 -11.68
CA ALA A 279 9.41 12.82 -12.93
C ALA A 279 8.42 11.67 -13.19
N SER A 280 8.19 10.83 -12.17
CA SER A 280 7.21 9.74 -12.24
C SER A 280 5.79 10.24 -12.51
N LEU A 281 5.36 11.29 -11.78
CA LEU A 281 4.01 11.84 -11.96
C LEU A 281 3.81 12.47 -13.34
N LYS A 282 4.76 13.26 -13.83
CA LYS A 282 4.70 13.87 -15.16
C LYS A 282 4.58 12.81 -16.27
N ALA A 283 5.24 11.66 -16.11
CA ALA A 283 5.23 10.60 -17.10
C ALA A 283 3.85 9.93 -17.29
N VAL A 284 2.99 9.95 -16.25
CA VAL A 284 1.63 9.38 -16.31
C VAL A 284 0.56 10.40 -16.69
N LEU A 285 0.87 11.69 -16.60
CA LEU A 285 -0.03 12.76 -17.01
C LEU A 285 -0.03 12.95 -18.54
N PRO A 286 -1.12 13.51 -19.11
CA PRO A 286 -1.09 13.97 -20.49
C PRO A 286 0.02 15.02 -20.67
N PRO A 287 0.61 15.14 -21.87
CA PRO A 287 1.48 16.26 -22.18
C PRO A 287 0.79 17.59 -21.84
N GLU A 288 1.52 18.51 -21.24
CA GLU A 288 1.04 19.89 -21.06
C GLU A 288 0.88 20.50 -22.45
N GLU A 289 -0.35 20.96 -22.81
CA GLU A 289 -0.63 21.71 -24.04
C GLU A 289 -0.01 23.11 -23.99
#